data_2965f87bac9a09b8bd663f6aa42ca6b2
#
_entry.id   2965f87bac9a09b8bd663f6aa42ca6b2
#
_cell.length_a   1.000
_cell.length_b   1.000
_cell.length_c   1.000
_cell.angle_alpha   90.00
_cell.angle_beta   90.00
_cell.angle_gamma   90.00
#
_symmetry.space_group_name_H-M   'P 1'
#
loop_
_entity.id
_entity.type
_entity.pdbx_description
1 polymer ?
#
loop_
_entity_poly.entity_id
_entity_poly.type
_entity_poly.pdbx_seq_one_letter_code
_entity_poly.pdbx_strand_id
1 'polypeptide(L)'
;MNSLFTFYASDSFLHRRNPTMKLLSLFVMVVTLTMAFDPWTPAAFLVVGLLGLRILGRVPLKALARPLIFFFILGALGFVGSNALFYSPTPPRPLTVLWQAGPLQITAEGIRVGISLAIRMMAIVIFSLAFIITTDPTKLVLSLIQQARFPFRLGYGILVAYRFMPLWRSELETVRAAHRIRGVGERTTLAGRWEQIRRYAVPLLAGAIRKAERVAVAMESKGFGLTPARTYYRQLHVTAGDWVMLAGAIALTAGILLLMAQAGLLSGFGVVPED
;
A
#
# COMPACT_ATOMS: atom_id res chain seq x y z
N MET A 1 13.75 -10.06 -12.48
CA MET A 1 12.37 -9.50 -12.37
C MET A 1 12.45 -8.30 -11.45
N ASN A 2 12.37 -7.10 -11.99
CA ASN A 2 12.30 -5.88 -11.17
C ASN A 2 10.94 -5.93 -10.44
N SER A 3 10.95 -6.09 -9.12
CA SER A 3 9.74 -6.02 -8.32
C SER A 3 9.18 -4.59 -8.43
N LEU A 4 7.90 -4.46 -8.75
CA LEU A 4 7.20 -3.18 -8.90
C LEU A 4 7.23 -2.33 -7.61
N PHE A 5 7.58 -2.95 -6.47
CA PHE A 5 7.53 -2.37 -5.12
C PHE A 5 8.85 -2.64 -4.38
N THR A 6 9.96 -2.10 -4.86
CA THR A 6 11.25 -2.15 -4.15
C THR A 6 11.56 -0.82 -3.50
N PHE A 7 12.02 -0.88 -2.25
CA PHE A 7 12.63 0.26 -1.57
C PHE A 7 13.76 0.83 -2.45
N TYR A 8 13.66 2.11 -2.79
CA TYR A 8 14.67 2.82 -3.56
C TYR A 8 15.57 3.57 -2.58
N ALA A 9 16.79 3.06 -2.40
CA ALA A 9 17.77 3.69 -1.52
C ALA A 9 18.22 5.02 -2.12
N SER A 10 17.61 6.13 -1.70
CA SER A 10 18.05 7.49 -2.01
C SER A 10 18.13 8.32 -0.72
N ASP A 11 19.01 9.30 -0.74
CA ASP A 11 19.18 10.21 0.39
C ASP A 11 18.31 11.46 0.18
N SER A 12 17.06 11.37 0.61
CA SER A 12 16.10 12.47 0.52
C SER A 12 15.46 12.77 1.87
N PHE A 13 14.79 13.92 1.97
CA PHE A 13 14.07 14.31 3.18
C PHE A 13 13.14 13.20 3.67
N LEU A 14 12.34 12.60 2.78
CA LEU A 14 11.42 11.52 3.12
C LEU A 14 12.14 10.25 3.59
N HIS A 15 13.28 9.88 3.01
CA HIS A 15 14.01 8.66 3.40
C HIS A 15 14.60 8.73 4.82
N ARG A 16 14.89 9.94 5.31
CA ARG A 16 15.47 10.16 6.65
C ARG A 16 14.42 10.20 7.77
N ARG A 17 13.12 10.27 7.44
CA ARG A 17 12.05 10.42 8.43
C ARG A 17 11.69 9.10 9.09
N ASN A 18 11.16 9.22 10.31
CA ASN A 18 10.72 8.08 11.11
C ASN A 18 9.55 7.36 10.43
N PRO A 19 9.62 6.01 10.24
CA PRO A 19 8.59 5.25 9.54
C PRO A 19 7.20 5.33 10.19
N THR A 20 7.11 5.34 11.53
CA THR A 20 5.81 5.44 12.24
C THR A 20 5.15 6.78 11.99
N MET A 21 5.91 7.90 11.98
CA MET A 21 5.38 9.22 11.68
C MET A 21 4.94 9.38 10.23
N LYS A 22 5.66 8.74 9.29
CA LYS A 22 5.21 8.64 7.88
C LYS A 22 3.90 7.88 7.75
N LEU A 23 3.79 6.75 8.46
CA LEU A 23 2.56 5.94 8.44
C LEU A 23 1.37 6.75 8.97
N LEU A 24 1.58 7.51 10.04
CA LEU A 24 0.55 8.39 10.62
C LEU A 24 0.16 9.51 9.65
N SER A 25 1.14 10.15 8.99
CA SER A 25 0.88 11.17 7.96
C SER A 25 0.11 10.59 6.77
N LEU A 26 0.48 9.39 6.30
CA LEU A 26 -0.24 8.68 5.27
C LEU A 26 -1.68 8.38 5.70
N PHE A 27 -1.86 7.90 6.92
CA PHE A 27 -3.18 7.57 7.47
C PHE A 27 -4.11 8.79 7.48
N VAL A 28 -3.64 9.95 7.94
CA VAL A 28 -4.40 11.22 7.92
C VAL A 28 -4.84 11.55 6.50
N MET A 29 -3.92 11.51 5.53
CA MET A 29 -4.23 11.84 4.13
C MET A 29 -5.23 10.86 3.51
N VAL A 30 -5.05 9.55 3.75
CA VAL A 30 -5.94 8.50 3.20
C VAL A 30 -7.34 8.60 3.81
N VAL A 31 -7.45 8.82 5.12
CA VAL A 31 -8.76 9.00 5.79
C VAL A 31 -9.49 10.21 5.21
N THR A 32 -8.79 11.33 5.03
CA THR A 32 -9.40 12.52 4.43
C THR A 32 -9.85 12.26 3.00
N LEU A 33 -9.02 11.60 2.18
CA LEU A 33 -9.40 11.22 0.80
C LEU A 33 -10.61 10.29 0.76
N THR A 34 -10.77 9.41 1.74
CA THR A 34 -11.91 8.50 1.82
C THR A 34 -13.20 9.26 2.14
N MET A 35 -13.11 10.33 2.92
CA MET A 35 -14.26 11.17 3.31
C MET A 35 -14.64 12.22 2.25
N ALA A 36 -13.80 12.51 1.28
CA ALA A 36 -14.07 13.48 0.21
C ALA A 36 -14.86 12.82 -0.93
N PHE A 37 -16.06 13.31 -1.23
CA PHE A 37 -16.93 12.75 -2.28
C PHE A 37 -16.89 13.55 -3.59
N ASP A 38 -16.28 14.72 -3.60
CA ASP A 38 -16.06 15.55 -4.78
C ASP A 38 -14.86 15.06 -5.63
N PRO A 39 -14.80 15.36 -6.94
CA PRO A 39 -13.67 14.99 -7.79
C PRO A 39 -12.44 15.91 -7.61
N TRP A 40 -12.65 17.14 -7.13
CA TRP A 40 -11.62 18.16 -7.07
C TRP A 40 -10.63 17.97 -5.92
N THR A 41 -11.13 17.57 -4.74
CA THR A 41 -10.27 17.28 -3.57
C THR A 41 -9.28 16.15 -3.87
N PRO A 42 -9.68 14.95 -4.36
CA PRO A 42 -8.71 13.92 -4.74
C PRO A 42 -7.75 14.37 -5.86
N ALA A 43 -8.19 15.20 -6.80
CA ALA A 43 -7.32 15.73 -7.85
C ALA A 43 -6.23 16.64 -7.27
N ALA A 44 -6.58 17.53 -6.33
CA ALA A 44 -5.61 18.36 -5.63
C ALA A 44 -4.58 17.52 -4.85
N PHE A 45 -5.03 16.50 -4.11
CA PHE A 45 -4.14 15.57 -3.41
C PHE A 45 -3.23 14.79 -4.37
N LEU A 46 -3.74 14.38 -5.53
CA LEU A 46 -2.97 13.70 -6.57
C LEU A 46 -1.81 14.58 -7.05
N VAL A 47 -2.08 15.83 -7.39
CA VAL A 47 -1.06 16.80 -7.84
C VAL A 47 -0.03 17.04 -6.74
N VAL A 48 -0.49 17.29 -5.51
CA VAL A 48 0.41 17.51 -4.36
C VAL A 48 1.24 16.26 -4.07
N GLY A 49 0.65 15.07 -4.14
CA GLY A 49 1.37 13.81 -3.95
C GLY A 49 2.48 13.59 -4.99
N LEU A 50 2.19 13.88 -6.26
CA LEU A 50 3.19 13.82 -7.35
C LEU A 50 4.33 14.82 -7.14
N LEU A 51 4.01 16.06 -6.81
CA LEU A 51 4.99 17.10 -6.53
C LEU A 51 5.82 16.77 -5.28
N GLY A 52 5.18 16.30 -4.22
CA GLY A 52 5.83 15.86 -2.98
C GLY A 52 6.83 14.72 -3.23
N LEU A 53 6.44 13.69 -4.00
CA LEU A 53 7.35 12.61 -4.39
C LEU A 53 8.53 13.10 -5.23
N ARG A 54 8.29 14.04 -6.14
CA ARG A 54 9.34 14.59 -7.01
C ARG A 54 10.33 15.44 -6.23
N ILE A 55 9.84 16.33 -5.35
CA ILE A 55 10.64 17.33 -4.64
C ILE A 55 11.26 16.72 -3.37
N LEU A 56 10.41 16.17 -2.50
CA LEU A 56 10.82 15.67 -1.18
C LEU A 56 11.35 14.25 -1.22
N GLY A 57 10.83 13.41 -2.15
CA GLY A 57 11.23 12.01 -2.31
C GLY A 57 12.40 11.82 -3.28
N ARG A 58 12.65 12.77 -4.20
CA ARG A 58 13.64 12.67 -5.30
C ARG A 58 13.47 11.37 -6.11
N VAL A 59 12.23 10.88 -6.22
CA VAL A 59 11.94 9.66 -6.97
C VAL A 59 11.75 10.02 -8.45
N PRO A 60 12.42 9.34 -9.40
CA PRO A 60 12.24 9.59 -10.82
C PRO A 60 10.83 9.16 -11.26
N LEU A 61 10.11 10.04 -11.98
CA LEU A 61 8.75 9.77 -12.46
C LEU A 61 8.66 8.49 -13.30
N LYS A 62 9.73 8.11 -13.98
CA LYS A 62 9.82 6.85 -14.75
C LYS A 62 9.62 5.61 -13.86
N ALA A 63 10.06 5.64 -12.59
CA ALA A 63 9.87 4.54 -11.67
C ALA A 63 8.41 4.41 -11.21
N LEU A 64 7.66 5.52 -11.22
CA LEU A 64 6.26 5.59 -10.85
C LEU A 64 5.31 5.29 -12.03
N ALA A 65 5.78 5.46 -13.27
CA ALA A 65 4.94 5.36 -14.45
C ALA A 65 4.25 3.99 -14.58
N ARG A 66 4.98 2.89 -14.40
CA ARG A 66 4.40 1.53 -14.51
C ARG A 66 3.27 1.27 -13.51
N PRO A 67 3.48 1.44 -12.18
CA PRO A 67 2.39 1.24 -11.22
C PRO A 67 1.25 2.23 -11.45
N LEU A 68 1.53 3.49 -11.78
CA LEU A 68 0.48 4.49 -12.03
C LEU A 68 -0.37 4.13 -13.26
N ILE A 69 0.25 3.72 -14.37
CA ILE A 69 -0.49 3.29 -15.57
C ILE A 69 -1.36 2.07 -15.25
N PHE A 70 -0.81 1.09 -14.53
CA PHE A 70 -1.56 -0.10 -14.14
C PHE A 70 -2.81 0.25 -13.31
N PHE A 71 -2.65 1.07 -12.26
CA PHE A 71 -3.75 1.50 -11.42
C PHE A 71 -4.70 2.48 -12.11
N PHE A 72 -4.20 3.29 -13.05
CA PHE A 72 -5.03 4.15 -13.88
C PHE A 72 -5.98 3.32 -14.77
N ILE A 73 -5.46 2.32 -15.46
CA ILE A 73 -6.26 1.42 -16.30
C ILE A 73 -7.29 0.67 -15.43
N LEU A 74 -6.86 0.13 -14.28
CA LEU A 74 -7.73 -0.57 -13.34
C LEU A 74 -8.82 0.35 -12.79
N GLY A 75 -8.48 1.59 -12.43
CA GLY A 75 -9.42 2.59 -11.95
C GLY A 75 -10.42 3.03 -13.03
N ALA A 76 -9.94 3.29 -14.24
CA ALA A 76 -10.80 3.67 -15.34
C ALA A 76 -11.79 2.55 -15.73
N LEU A 77 -11.30 1.32 -15.91
CA LEU A 77 -12.16 0.18 -16.23
C LEU A 77 -13.07 -0.22 -15.07
N GLY A 78 -12.53 -0.27 -13.83
CA GLY A 78 -13.26 -0.71 -12.66
C GLY A 78 -14.30 0.31 -12.20
N PHE A 79 -13.85 1.51 -11.83
CA PHE A 79 -14.75 2.50 -11.22
C PHE A 79 -15.60 3.23 -12.26
N VAL A 80 -15.02 3.68 -13.37
CA VAL A 80 -15.79 4.39 -14.39
C VAL A 80 -16.75 3.43 -15.08
N GLY A 81 -16.28 2.24 -15.48
CA GLY A 81 -17.14 1.25 -16.15
C GLY A 81 -18.26 0.75 -15.25
N SER A 82 -17.98 0.38 -14.00
CA SER A 82 -19.02 -0.12 -13.09
C SER A 82 -20.03 0.96 -12.72
N ASN A 83 -19.59 2.19 -12.41
CA ASN A 83 -20.53 3.27 -12.06
C ASN A 83 -21.28 3.77 -13.27
N ALA A 84 -20.69 3.82 -14.45
CA ALA A 84 -21.41 4.20 -15.66
C ALA A 84 -22.61 3.29 -15.94
N LEU A 85 -22.46 1.98 -15.69
CA LEU A 85 -23.45 0.95 -16.00
C LEU A 85 -24.44 0.68 -14.86
N PHE A 86 -24.01 0.80 -13.60
CA PHE A 86 -24.77 0.34 -12.43
C PHE A 86 -25.02 1.43 -11.39
N TYR A 87 -24.85 2.71 -11.75
CA TYR A 87 -25.08 3.79 -10.82
C TYR A 87 -26.56 3.93 -10.49
N SER A 88 -26.88 3.81 -9.19
CA SER A 88 -28.23 4.00 -8.66
C SER A 88 -28.15 4.97 -7.47
N PRO A 89 -28.62 6.22 -7.61
CA PRO A 89 -28.58 7.19 -6.52
C PRO A 89 -29.60 6.85 -5.44
N THR A 90 -29.21 7.10 -4.19
CA THR A 90 -30.11 6.99 -3.03
C THR A 90 -30.19 8.35 -2.32
N PRO A 91 -31.33 9.07 -2.30
CA PRO A 91 -32.63 8.71 -2.85
C PRO A 91 -32.70 8.72 -4.38
N PRO A 92 -33.69 8.03 -4.99
CA PRO A 92 -33.83 7.97 -6.44
C PRO A 92 -34.02 9.37 -7.04
N ARG A 93 -33.21 9.69 -8.04
CA ARG A 93 -33.27 10.97 -8.79
C ARG A 93 -33.35 10.68 -10.30
N PRO A 94 -33.88 11.59 -11.12
CA PRO A 94 -33.84 11.45 -12.56
C PRO A 94 -32.38 11.42 -13.03
N LEU A 95 -32.01 10.40 -13.79
CA LEU A 95 -30.67 10.22 -14.34
C LEU A 95 -30.64 10.66 -15.80
N THR A 96 -29.57 11.33 -16.21
CA THR A 96 -29.32 11.68 -17.61
C THR A 96 -28.77 10.46 -18.33
N VAL A 97 -29.64 9.69 -18.98
CA VAL A 97 -29.25 8.50 -19.74
C VAL A 97 -28.62 8.96 -21.06
N LEU A 98 -27.34 8.66 -21.24
CA LEU A 98 -26.58 8.92 -22.45
C LEU A 98 -26.76 7.82 -23.49
N TRP A 99 -26.89 6.59 -23.04
CA TRP A 99 -27.07 5.41 -23.88
C TRP A 99 -27.76 4.30 -23.11
N GLN A 100 -28.68 3.58 -23.77
CA GLN A 100 -29.42 2.47 -23.18
C GLN A 100 -29.46 1.28 -24.13
N ALA A 101 -29.08 0.11 -23.62
CA ALA A 101 -29.24 -1.17 -24.32
C ALA A 101 -29.81 -2.20 -23.36
N GLY A 102 -31.10 -2.44 -23.44
CA GLY A 102 -31.81 -3.35 -22.54
C GLY A 102 -31.71 -2.91 -21.06
N PRO A 103 -31.25 -3.77 -20.16
CA PRO A 103 -31.11 -3.44 -18.73
C PRO A 103 -29.88 -2.56 -18.41
N LEU A 104 -28.97 -2.37 -19.37
CA LEU A 104 -27.76 -1.57 -19.17
C LEU A 104 -28.01 -0.12 -19.62
N GLN A 105 -27.76 0.81 -18.69
CA GLN A 105 -27.91 2.25 -18.95
C GLN A 105 -26.60 2.95 -18.61
N ILE A 106 -26.04 3.70 -19.55
CA ILE A 106 -24.91 4.58 -19.28
C ILE A 106 -25.43 5.95 -18.91
N THR A 107 -25.12 6.39 -17.69
CA THR A 107 -25.58 7.64 -17.12
C THR A 107 -24.43 8.63 -16.97
N ALA A 108 -24.71 9.93 -17.22
CA ALA A 108 -23.71 10.98 -17.07
C ALA A 108 -23.22 11.11 -15.62
N GLU A 109 -24.14 10.98 -14.68
CA GLU A 109 -23.88 11.02 -13.23
C GLU A 109 -22.99 9.83 -12.80
N GLY A 110 -23.28 8.64 -13.33
CA GLY A 110 -22.47 7.44 -13.08
C GLY A 110 -21.03 7.61 -13.59
N ILE A 111 -20.84 8.19 -14.78
CA ILE A 111 -19.50 8.50 -15.30
C ILE A 111 -18.79 9.50 -14.40
N ARG A 112 -19.46 10.59 -13.97
CA ARG A 112 -18.87 11.61 -13.09
C ARG A 112 -18.41 11.02 -11.76
N VAL A 113 -19.24 10.20 -11.12
CA VAL A 113 -18.90 9.49 -9.88
C VAL A 113 -17.76 8.51 -10.11
N GLY A 114 -17.80 7.75 -11.18
CA GLY A 114 -16.74 6.81 -11.55
C GLY A 114 -15.38 7.50 -11.76
N ILE A 115 -15.35 8.64 -12.43
CA ILE A 115 -14.13 9.46 -12.61
C ILE A 115 -13.61 9.96 -11.24
N SER A 116 -14.50 10.47 -10.37
CA SER A 116 -14.11 10.91 -9.02
C SER A 116 -13.46 9.78 -8.23
N LEU A 117 -14.04 8.58 -8.26
CA LEU A 117 -13.49 7.40 -7.60
C LEU A 117 -12.15 6.94 -8.19
N ALA A 118 -12.01 7.00 -9.52
CA ALA A 118 -10.75 6.67 -10.20
C ALA A 118 -9.63 7.64 -9.82
N ILE A 119 -9.89 8.94 -9.78
CA ILE A 119 -8.93 9.97 -9.34
C ILE A 119 -8.56 9.75 -7.87
N ARG A 120 -9.53 9.46 -7.00
CA ARG A 120 -9.30 9.14 -5.58
C ARG A 120 -8.40 7.93 -5.40
N MET A 121 -8.68 6.85 -6.14
CA MET A 121 -7.82 5.66 -6.13
C MET A 121 -6.38 6.02 -6.52
N MET A 122 -6.20 6.83 -7.57
CA MET A 122 -4.88 7.28 -8.00
C MET A 122 -4.16 8.10 -6.92
N ALA A 123 -4.86 9.00 -6.23
CA ALA A 123 -4.29 9.77 -5.12
C ALA A 123 -3.83 8.86 -3.98
N ILE A 124 -4.66 7.89 -3.56
CA ILE A 124 -4.29 6.91 -2.53
C ILE A 124 -3.07 6.09 -2.96
N VAL A 125 -3.04 5.64 -4.21
CA VAL A 125 -1.90 4.88 -4.76
C VAL A 125 -0.60 5.67 -4.72
N ILE A 126 -0.63 6.97 -5.06
CA ILE A 126 0.57 7.81 -5.02
C ILE A 126 1.11 7.95 -3.60
N PHE A 127 0.28 8.23 -2.61
CA PHE A 127 0.72 8.33 -1.22
C PHE A 127 1.22 6.97 -0.68
N SER A 128 0.56 5.87 -1.04
CA SER A 128 1.00 4.52 -0.70
C SER A 128 2.35 4.18 -1.33
N LEU A 129 2.54 4.51 -2.60
CA LEU A 129 3.83 4.36 -3.29
C LEU A 129 4.91 5.23 -2.66
N ALA A 130 4.59 6.47 -2.28
CA ALA A 130 5.50 7.34 -1.56
C ALA A 130 6.01 6.67 -0.28
N PHE A 131 5.11 6.07 0.49
CA PHE A 131 5.45 5.34 1.70
C PHE A 131 6.31 4.10 1.42
N ILE A 132 5.88 3.24 0.49
CA ILE A 132 6.56 1.97 0.18
C ILE A 132 7.98 2.21 -0.35
N ILE A 133 8.15 3.15 -1.28
CA ILE A 133 9.43 3.40 -1.94
C ILE A 133 10.43 4.07 -0.98
N THR A 134 9.95 4.92 -0.05
CA THR A 134 10.81 5.69 0.86
C THR A 134 11.01 5.05 2.23
N THR A 135 10.38 3.91 2.52
CA THR A 135 10.42 3.31 3.86
C THR A 135 11.08 1.93 3.83
N ASP A 136 12.13 1.76 4.62
CA ASP A 136 12.78 0.46 4.84
C ASP A 136 11.86 -0.40 5.74
N PRO A 137 11.44 -1.61 5.29
CA PRO A 137 10.59 -2.51 6.07
C PRO A 137 11.17 -2.87 7.44
N THR A 138 12.50 -3.02 7.54
CA THR A 138 13.16 -3.35 8.81
C THR A 138 13.04 -2.18 9.80
N LYS A 139 13.27 -0.95 9.33
CA LYS A 139 13.09 0.24 10.16
C LYS A 139 11.63 0.44 10.56
N LEU A 140 10.68 0.15 9.66
CA LEU A 140 9.25 0.25 9.94
C LEU A 140 8.86 -0.66 11.11
N VAL A 141 9.21 -1.94 11.06
CA VAL A 141 8.86 -2.88 12.13
C VAL A 141 9.52 -2.49 13.45
N LEU A 142 10.80 -2.05 13.42
CA LEU A 142 11.49 -1.57 14.63
C LEU A 142 10.85 -0.31 15.22
N SER A 143 10.41 0.62 14.38
CA SER A 143 9.72 1.84 14.85
C SER A 143 8.35 1.54 15.46
N LEU A 144 7.61 0.58 14.90
CA LEU A 144 6.34 0.12 15.46
C LEU A 144 6.51 -0.52 16.83
N ILE A 145 7.56 -1.36 17.02
CA ILE A 145 7.86 -1.96 18.33
C ILE A 145 8.18 -0.87 19.35
N GLN A 146 9.03 0.10 18.98
CA GLN A 146 9.55 1.10 19.93
C GLN A 146 8.58 2.23 20.21
N GLN A 147 7.75 2.63 19.27
CA GLN A 147 6.90 3.83 19.33
C GLN A 147 5.40 3.53 19.42
N ALA A 148 4.92 2.52 18.66
CA ALA A 148 3.52 2.14 18.64
C ALA A 148 3.18 0.99 19.62
N ARG A 149 4.12 0.61 20.52
CA ARG A 149 3.96 -0.48 21.49
C ARG A 149 3.55 -1.81 20.84
N PHE A 150 3.96 -2.03 19.59
CA PHE A 150 3.70 -3.30 18.92
C PHE A 150 4.42 -4.44 19.66
N PRO A 151 3.76 -5.61 19.88
CA PRO A 151 4.35 -6.70 20.64
C PRO A 151 5.70 -7.12 20.07
N PHE A 152 6.77 -7.01 20.86
CA PHE A 152 8.13 -7.24 20.38
C PHE A 152 8.33 -8.66 19.83
N ARG A 153 7.66 -9.66 20.44
CA ARG A 153 7.75 -11.06 19.99
C ARG A 153 7.28 -11.22 18.54
N LEU A 154 6.15 -10.61 18.20
CA LEU A 154 5.60 -10.60 16.83
C LEU A 154 6.48 -9.77 15.89
N GLY A 155 6.91 -8.59 16.32
CA GLY A 155 7.76 -7.73 15.50
C GLY A 155 9.10 -8.37 15.15
N TYR A 156 9.79 -8.99 16.10
CA TYR A 156 11.03 -9.73 15.81
C TYR A 156 10.76 -10.97 14.95
N GLY A 157 9.62 -11.65 15.11
CA GLY A 157 9.20 -12.72 14.21
C GLY A 157 9.08 -12.24 12.76
N ILE A 158 8.47 -11.07 12.54
CA ILE A 158 8.36 -10.43 11.21
C ILE A 158 9.76 -10.11 10.65
N LEU A 159 10.66 -9.55 11.48
CA LEU A 159 12.04 -9.23 11.06
C LEU A 159 12.81 -10.47 10.64
N VAL A 160 12.67 -11.56 11.39
CA VAL A 160 13.27 -12.86 11.05
C VAL A 160 12.68 -13.39 9.74
N ALA A 161 11.37 -13.38 9.59
CA ALA A 161 10.70 -13.80 8.35
C ALA A 161 11.17 -12.99 7.12
N TYR A 162 11.27 -11.67 7.26
CA TYR A 162 11.78 -10.80 6.21
C TYR A 162 13.23 -11.12 5.81
N ARG A 163 14.09 -11.40 6.80
CA ARG A 163 15.49 -11.79 6.58
C ARG A 163 15.60 -13.14 5.86
N PHE A 164 14.68 -14.07 6.09
CA PHE A 164 14.67 -15.37 5.43
C PHE A 164 14.06 -15.35 4.01
N MET A 165 13.43 -14.26 3.61
CA MET A 165 12.78 -14.18 2.29
C MET A 165 13.72 -14.48 1.09
N PRO A 166 14.98 -13.98 1.04
CA PRO A 166 15.91 -14.36 -0.02
C PRO A 166 16.25 -15.87 -0.01
N LEU A 167 16.39 -16.45 1.19
CA LEU A 167 16.73 -17.85 1.37
C LEU A 167 15.60 -18.78 0.88
N TRP A 168 14.34 -18.34 0.98
CA TRP A 168 13.19 -19.07 0.45
C TRP A 168 13.24 -19.27 -1.06
N ARG A 169 13.74 -18.26 -1.78
CA ARG A 169 13.90 -18.35 -3.23
C ARG A 169 14.93 -19.44 -3.61
N SER A 170 16.08 -19.43 -2.97
CA SER A 170 17.10 -20.45 -3.22
C SER A 170 16.65 -21.86 -2.82
N GLU A 171 15.87 -21.98 -1.75
CA GLU A 171 15.31 -23.25 -1.32
C GLU A 171 14.25 -23.79 -2.31
N LEU A 172 13.40 -22.90 -2.82
CA LEU A 172 12.47 -23.26 -3.88
C LEU A 172 13.19 -23.76 -5.16
N GLU A 173 14.29 -23.11 -5.53
CA GLU A 173 15.12 -23.56 -6.67
C GLU A 173 15.74 -24.94 -6.41
N THR A 174 16.21 -25.20 -5.20
CA THR A 174 16.73 -26.51 -4.78
C THR A 174 15.63 -27.58 -4.86
N VAL A 175 14.43 -27.32 -4.33
CA VAL A 175 13.30 -28.24 -4.38
C VAL A 175 12.89 -28.49 -5.85
N ARG A 176 12.85 -27.49 -6.70
CA ARG A 176 12.58 -27.64 -8.14
C ARG A 176 13.63 -28.51 -8.83
N ALA A 177 14.91 -28.29 -8.55
CA ALA A 177 16.02 -29.07 -9.09
C ALA A 177 15.89 -30.54 -8.68
N ALA A 178 15.62 -30.82 -7.40
CA ALA A 178 15.43 -32.18 -6.91
C ALA A 178 14.24 -32.89 -7.59
N HIS A 179 13.13 -32.22 -7.83
CA HIS A 179 11.99 -32.79 -8.54
C HIS A 179 12.31 -33.04 -10.02
N ARG A 180 13.07 -32.18 -10.68
CA ARG A 180 13.52 -32.41 -12.07
C ARG A 180 14.37 -33.65 -12.19
N ILE A 181 15.33 -33.86 -11.28
CA ILE A 181 16.17 -35.08 -11.25
C ILE A 181 15.33 -36.36 -11.08
N ARG A 182 14.23 -36.29 -10.31
CA ARG A 182 13.29 -37.40 -10.13
C ARG A 182 12.34 -37.60 -11.30
N GLY A 183 12.54 -36.94 -12.44
CA GLY A 183 11.72 -37.07 -13.64
C GLY A 183 10.34 -36.39 -13.54
N VAL A 184 10.08 -35.59 -12.49
CA VAL A 184 8.84 -34.84 -12.35
C VAL A 184 9.02 -33.49 -13.05
N GLY A 185 8.65 -33.46 -14.34
CA GLY A 185 8.72 -32.25 -15.15
C GLY A 185 7.71 -31.18 -14.75
N GLU A 186 7.92 -29.97 -15.27
CA GLU A 186 6.99 -28.87 -15.11
C GLU A 186 5.70 -29.14 -15.89
N ARG A 187 4.57 -28.97 -15.23
CA ARG A 187 3.25 -29.22 -15.85
C ARG A 187 2.66 -27.92 -16.39
N THR A 188 2.12 -27.98 -17.60
CA THR A 188 1.55 -26.82 -18.30
C THR A 188 0.06 -26.63 -18.04
N THR A 189 -0.66 -27.70 -17.68
CA THR A 189 -2.10 -27.66 -17.38
C THR A 189 -2.40 -27.03 -16.03
N LEU A 190 -3.54 -26.34 -15.88
CA LEU A 190 -3.93 -25.68 -14.62
C LEU A 190 -3.98 -26.66 -13.44
N ALA A 191 -4.59 -27.83 -13.63
CA ALA A 191 -4.63 -28.90 -12.61
C ALA A 191 -3.22 -29.39 -12.26
N GLY A 192 -2.36 -29.58 -13.27
CA GLY A 192 -0.97 -29.98 -13.07
C GLY A 192 -0.13 -28.94 -12.33
N ARG A 193 -0.38 -27.64 -12.57
CA ARG A 193 0.28 -26.54 -11.81
C ARG A 193 -0.13 -26.55 -10.35
N TRP A 194 -1.39 -26.81 -10.04
CA TRP A 194 -1.86 -26.92 -8.66
C TRP A 194 -1.20 -28.07 -7.92
N GLU A 195 -1.13 -29.24 -8.55
CA GLU A 195 -0.42 -30.39 -7.99
C GLU A 195 1.08 -30.11 -7.79
N GLN A 196 1.70 -29.42 -8.73
CA GLN A 196 3.11 -28.99 -8.63
C GLN A 196 3.34 -28.04 -7.45
N ILE A 197 2.45 -27.06 -7.25
CA ILE A 197 2.51 -26.13 -6.08
C ILE A 197 2.43 -26.95 -4.78
N ARG A 198 1.49 -27.88 -4.67
CA ARG A 198 1.34 -28.73 -3.49
C ARG A 198 2.61 -29.58 -3.21
N ARG A 199 3.22 -30.14 -4.25
CA ARG A 199 4.45 -30.92 -4.15
C ARG A 199 5.64 -30.07 -3.68
N TYR A 200 5.71 -28.81 -4.06
CA TYR A 200 6.76 -27.90 -3.62
C TYR A 200 6.47 -27.33 -2.23
N ALA A 201 5.21 -27.06 -1.90
CA ALA A 201 4.81 -26.47 -0.63
C ALA A 201 5.16 -27.35 0.58
N VAL A 202 4.94 -28.68 0.49
CA VAL A 202 5.18 -29.61 1.61
C VAL A 202 6.65 -29.57 2.08
N PRO A 203 7.66 -29.82 1.22
CA PRO A 203 9.05 -29.78 1.68
C PRO A 203 9.50 -28.39 2.10
N LEU A 204 9.01 -27.32 1.44
CA LEU A 204 9.31 -25.94 1.81
C LEU A 204 8.75 -25.59 3.20
N LEU A 205 7.48 -25.93 3.48
CA LEU A 205 6.86 -25.68 4.78
C LEU A 205 7.54 -26.49 5.89
N ALA A 206 7.82 -27.76 5.66
CA ALA A 206 8.56 -28.58 6.60
C ALA A 206 9.96 -28.02 6.90
N GLY A 207 10.65 -27.53 5.86
CA GLY A 207 11.94 -26.84 6.00
C GLY A 207 11.84 -25.55 6.80
N ALA A 208 10.79 -24.76 6.53
CA ALA A 208 10.52 -23.51 7.23
C ALA A 208 10.25 -23.73 8.73
N ILE A 209 9.43 -24.72 9.08
CA ILE A 209 9.12 -25.04 10.49
C ILE A 209 10.40 -25.43 11.22
N ARG A 210 11.19 -26.36 10.68
CA ARG A 210 12.48 -26.74 11.30
C ARG A 210 13.45 -25.57 11.47
N LYS A 211 13.47 -24.63 10.53
CA LYS A 211 14.30 -23.42 10.64
C LYS A 211 13.76 -22.47 11.72
N ALA A 212 12.44 -22.29 11.77
CA ALA A 212 11.79 -21.44 12.78
C ALA A 212 12.06 -21.98 14.20
N GLU A 213 11.94 -23.29 14.42
CA GLU A 213 12.26 -23.93 15.70
C GLU A 213 13.71 -23.68 16.10
N ARG A 214 14.68 -23.91 15.21
CA ARG A 214 16.09 -23.65 15.50
C ARG A 214 16.36 -22.19 15.84
N VAL A 215 15.72 -21.27 15.14
CA VAL A 215 15.86 -19.83 15.42
C VAL A 215 15.22 -19.47 16.76
N ALA A 216 14.04 -20.02 17.07
CA ALA A 216 13.38 -19.80 18.35
C ALA A 216 14.28 -20.28 19.52
N VAL A 217 14.77 -21.51 19.47
CA VAL A 217 15.70 -22.05 20.48
C VAL A 217 16.96 -21.19 20.61
N ALA A 218 17.56 -20.77 19.49
CA ALA A 218 18.72 -19.89 19.50
C ALA A 218 18.44 -18.48 20.05
N MET A 219 17.23 -17.96 19.89
CA MET A 219 16.81 -16.70 20.48
C MET A 219 16.56 -16.84 21.98
N GLU A 220 15.90 -17.92 22.40
CA GLU A 220 15.65 -18.23 23.82
C GLU A 220 16.95 -18.47 24.60
N SER A 221 17.89 -19.19 24.03
CA SER A 221 19.20 -19.42 24.65
C SER A 221 20.02 -18.13 24.85
N LYS A 222 19.72 -17.08 24.06
CA LYS A 222 20.28 -15.74 24.24
C LYS A 222 19.43 -14.81 25.12
N GLY A 223 18.47 -15.38 25.86
CA GLY A 223 17.63 -14.62 26.78
C GLY A 223 16.47 -13.84 26.13
N PHE A 224 16.08 -14.21 24.90
CA PHE A 224 14.97 -13.54 24.24
C PHE A 224 13.66 -13.83 25.00
N GLY A 225 13.02 -12.76 25.49
CA GLY A 225 11.73 -12.85 26.19
C GLY A 225 11.81 -13.10 27.70
N LEU A 226 12.99 -13.16 28.31
CA LEU A 226 13.16 -13.36 29.77
C LEU A 226 12.73 -12.12 30.57
N THR A 227 12.96 -10.93 30.07
CA THR A 227 12.64 -9.67 30.75
C THR A 227 11.64 -8.84 29.97
N PRO A 228 10.66 -8.19 30.62
CA PRO A 228 9.74 -7.28 29.97
C PRO A 228 10.43 -5.97 29.51
N ALA A 229 11.44 -5.51 30.26
CA ALA A 229 12.24 -4.34 29.89
C ALA A 229 13.35 -4.76 28.93
N ARG A 230 13.42 -4.08 27.77
CA ARG A 230 14.41 -4.36 26.73
C ARG A 230 15.21 -3.14 26.37
N THR A 231 16.49 -3.36 26.14
CA THR A 231 17.36 -2.40 25.45
C THR A 231 17.39 -2.72 23.96
N TYR A 232 17.42 -1.68 23.13
CA TYR A 232 17.48 -1.83 21.69
C TYR A 232 18.85 -1.39 21.19
N TYR A 233 19.55 -2.27 20.47
CA TYR A 233 20.83 -1.92 19.83
C TYR A 233 20.66 -0.76 18.83
N ARG A 234 19.57 -0.77 18.06
CA ARG A 234 19.21 0.31 17.14
C ARG A 234 18.01 1.06 17.67
N GLN A 235 18.28 2.21 18.26
CA GLN A 235 17.22 3.10 18.74
C GLN A 235 16.74 4.00 17.59
N LEU A 236 15.44 4.08 17.43
CA LEU A 236 14.78 4.98 16.48
C LEU A 236 14.10 6.09 17.26
N HIS A 237 14.70 7.28 17.21
CA HIS A 237 14.14 8.45 17.86
C HIS A 237 13.25 9.22 16.91
N VAL A 238 12.17 9.79 17.43
CA VAL A 238 11.37 10.77 16.74
C VAL A 238 12.07 12.11 16.82
N THR A 239 12.37 12.71 15.69
CA THR A 239 13.07 14.00 15.58
C THR A 239 12.07 15.14 15.39
N ALA A 240 12.49 16.38 15.66
CA ALA A 240 11.67 17.57 15.37
C ALA A 240 11.21 17.61 13.89
N GLY A 241 12.05 17.15 12.96
CA GLY A 241 11.67 17.07 11.55
C GLY A 241 10.56 16.06 11.24
N ASP A 242 10.36 15.04 12.09
CA ASP A 242 9.25 14.09 11.91
C ASP A 242 7.93 14.74 12.34
N TRP A 243 7.96 15.57 13.40
CA TRP A 243 6.82 16.38 13.82
C TRP A 243 6.47 17.45 12.77
N VAL A 244 7.49 18.12 12.21
CA VAL A 244 7.29 19.07 11.10
C VAL A 244 6.64 18.38 9.89
N MET A 245 7.05 17.17 9.56
CA MET A 245 6.43 16.40 8.47
C MET A 245 4.96 16.08 8.77
N LEU A 246 4.64 15.62 9.97
CA LEU A 246 3.27 15.31 10.38
C LEU A 246 2.40 16.58 10.41
N ALA A 247 2.90 17.66 11.04
CA ALA A 247 2.22 18.95 11.07
C ALA A 247 2.01 19.50 9.65
N GLY A 248 3.01 19.37 8.77
CA GLY A 248 2.91 19.73 7.36
C GLY A 248 1.86 18.93 6.62
N ALA A 249 1.75 17.62 6.88
CA ALA A 249 0.71 16.77 6.29
C ALA A 249 -0.70 17.18 6.75
N ILE A 250 -0.87 17.48 8.04
CA ILE A 250 -2.15 17.95 8.60
C ILE A 250 -2.49 19.34 8.05
N ALA A 251 -1.53 20.28 8.05
CA ALA A 251 -1.73 21.63 7.52
C ALA A 251 -2.07 21.63 6.02
N LEU A 252 -1.39 20.79 5.25
CA LEU A 252 -1.68 20.60 3.83
C LEU A 252 -3.10 20.05 3.61
N THR A 253 -3.48 19.05 4.38
CA THR A 253 -4.82 18.44 4.33
C THR A 253 -5.89 19.48 4.68
N ALA A 254 -5.70 20.21 5.80
CA ALA A 254 -6.61 21.27 6.20
C ALA A 254 -6.67 22.41 5.16
N GLY A 255 -5.51 22.80 4.61
CA GLY A 255 -5.43 23.83 3.56
C GLY A 255 -6.19 23.46 2.30
N ILE A 256 -6.04 22.22 1.82
CA ILE A 256 -6.79 21.73 0.63
C ILE A 256 -8.30 21.76 0.93
N LEU A 257 -8.73 21.25 2.10
CA LEU A 257 -10.14 21.25 2.47
C LEU A 257 -10.72 22.66 2.58
N LEU A 258 -9.99 23.59 3.19
CA LEU A 258 -10.40 25.01 3.31
C LEU A 258 -10.51 25.67 1.93
N LEU A 259 -9.54 25.46 1.04
CA LEU A 259 -9.57 25.99 -0.32
C LEU A 259 -10.76 25.46 -1.11
N MET A 260 -11.05 24.17 -1.01
CA MET A 260 -12.19 23.56 -1.67
C MET A 260 -13.52 24.04 -1.08
N ALA A 261 -13.59 24.26 0.24
CA ALA A 261 -14.74 24.85 0.90
C ALA A 261 -15.01 26.28 0.45
N GLN A 262 -13.96 27.13 0.38
CA GLN A 262 -14.08 28.51 -0.08
C GLN A 262 -14.45 28.62 -1.58
N ALA A 263 -13.99 27.66 -2.40
CA ALA A 263 -14.33 27.60 -3.80
C ALA A 263 -15.75 27.06 -4.05
N GLY A 264 -16.50 26.67 -3.01
CA GLY A 264 -17.83 26.06 -3.15
C GLY A 264 -17.82 24.69 -3.84
N LEU A 265 -16.65 24.06 -3.95
CA LEU A 265 -16.45 22.78 -4.64
C LEU A 265 -16.57 21.58 -3.69
N LEU A 266 -16.66 21.81 -2.38
CA LEU A 266 -16.86 20.79 -1.38
C LEU A 266 -18.35 20.42 -1.35
N SER A 267 -18.70 19.39 -2.09
CA SER A 267 -19.96 18.70 -1.81
C SER A 267 -19.79 18.00 -0.45
N GLY A 268 -20.60 18.37 0.54
CA GLY A 268 -20.40 18.12 1.96
C GLY A 268 -19.96 16.71 2.34
N PHE A 269 -19.25 16.58 3.45
CA PHE A 269 -18.86 15.31 4.01
C PHE A 269 -20.09 14.38 4.13
N GLY A 270 -20.19 13.37 3.25
CA GLY A 270 -21.25 12.37 3.28
C GLY A 270 -22.57 12.75 2.57
N VAL A 271 -22.68 13.89 1.93
CA VAL A 271 -23.86 14.28 1.16
C VAL A 271 -23.46 14.45 -0.31
N VAL A 272 -24.04 13.62 -1.18
CA VAL A 272 -23.96 13.81 -2.62
C VAL A 272 -24.54 15.20 -2.95
N PRO A 273 -23.92 16.03 -3.80
CA PRO A 273 -24.39 17.39 -4.10
C PRO A 273 -25.86 17.39 -4.48
N GLU A 274 -26.58 18.33 -3.90
CA GLU A 274 -28.00 18.61 -4.23
C GLU A 274 -28.09 19.58 -5.41
N ASP A 275 -27.44 19.28 -6.56
CA ASP A 275 -27.61 20.07 -7.76
C ASP A 275 -28.01 19.18 -8.96
#